data_dd2240e1720ab5d623aa3e7967ada631
#
_entry.id   dd2240e1720ab5d623aa3e7967ada631
#
_cell.length_a   1.000
_cell.length_b   1.000
_cell.length_c   1.000
_cell.angle_alpha   90.00
_cell.angle_beta   90.00
_cell.angle_gamma   90.00
#
_symmetry.space_group_name_H-M   'P 1'
#
loop_
_entity.id
_entity.type
_entity.pdbx_description
1 polymer ?
#
loop_
_entity_poly.entity_id
_entity_poly.type
_entity_poly.pdbx_seq_one_letter_code
_entity_poly.pdbx_strand_id
1 'polypeptide(L)'
;MNERLVLFFPPYKKSQFYQLMGAFFAERVYQQQFPYLVNDDNCYWYVILDDEKRVTAFSYYEKGANKVELGEFYEKDPAAQFKKFLLRKMLVDISRNYPEAEILASTNQTSEIALLESKGFAVYRQTKNYSFLKKSVVPHERYRFSSVSGEADPSQQDSREYV
;
A
#
# COMPACT_ATOMS: atom_id res chain seq x y z
N MET A 1 16.45 17.08 11.82
CA MET A 1 16.68 15.66 11.71
C MET A 1 16.28 15.21 10.32
N ASN A 2 17.16 14.53 9.62
CA ASN A 2 16.91 14.15 8.23
C ASN A 2 16.56 12.68 8.13
N GLU A 3 15.33 12.40 7.73
CA GLU A 3 14.94 11.04 7.38
C GLU A 3 15.18 10.80 5.90
N ARG A 4 15.42 9.55 5.56
CA ARG A 4 15.73 9.17 4.19
C ARG A 4 14.96 7.92 3.82
N LEU A 5 14.29 7.96 2.67
CA LEU A 5 13.58 6.81 2.12
C LEU A 5 14.56 5.94 1.33
N VAL A 6 14.59 4.64 1.66
CA VAL A 6 15.38 3.65 0.95
C VAL A 6 14.44 2.60 0.39
N LEU A 7 14.62 2.24 -0.87
CA LEU A 7 13.78 1.28 -1.56
C LEU A 7 14.53 -0.03 -1.77
N PHE A 8 13.87 -1.13 -1.45
CA PHE A 8 14.39 -2.47 -1.76
C PHE A 8 13.38 -3.12 -2.69
N PHE A 9 13.58 -2.92 -3.98
CA PHE A 9 12.74 -3.49 -5.03
C PHE A 9 13.47 -4.68 -5.67
N PRO A 10 12.79 -5.80 -5.90
CA PRO A 10 13.44 -6.97 -6.49
C PRO A 10 14.02 -6.67 -7.88
N PRO A 11 15.21 -7.20 -8.20
CA PRO A 11 16.10 -7.93 -7.31
C PRO A 11 16.98 -6.99 -6.48
N TYR A 12 17.27 -7.38 -5.24
CA TYR A 12 18.17 -6.61 -4.37
C TYR A 12 19.01 -7.57 -3.53
N LYS A 13 20.07 -7.04 -2.93
CA LYS A 13 20.94 -7.85 -2.07
C LYS A 13 20.28 -8.04 -0.71
N LYS A 14 19.93 -9.27 -0.40
CA LYS A 14 19.25 -9.58 0.87
C LYS A 14 20.12 -9.26 2.09
N SER A 15 21.43 -9.36 1.96
CA SER A 15 22.33 -9.00 3.06
C SER A 15 22.19 -7.53 3.45
N GLN A 16 22.05 -6.63 2.48
CA GLN A 16 21.83 -5.22 2.76
C GLN A 16 20.47 -4.98 3.40
N PHE A 17 19.45 -5.68 2.92
CA PHE A 17 18.12 -5.56 3.47
C PHE A 17 18.09 -6.01 4.94
N TYR A 18 18.61 -7.19 5.24
CA TYR A 18 18.57 -7.73 6.60
C TYR A 18 19.53 -7.04 7.54
N GLN A 19 20.55 -6.36 7.04
CA GLN A 19 21.40 -5.53 7.86
C GLN A 19 20.58 -4.41 8.53
N LEU A 20 19.59 -3.89 7.83
CA LEU A 20 18.71 -2.85 8.35
C LEU A 20 17.47 -3.44 9.03
N MET A 21 16.88 -4.46 8.43
CA MET A 21 15.57 -4.95 8.80
C MET A 21 15.57 -6.24 9.63
N GLY A 22 16.75 -6.83 9.83
CA GLY A 22 16.82 -8.16 10.46
C GLY A 22 16.14 -8.26 11.81
N ALA A 23 16.25 -7.21 12.64
CA ALA A 23 15.65 -7.22 13.97
C ALA A 23 14.13 -7.38 13.93
N PHE A 24 13.49 -6.82 12.91
CA PHE A 24 12.03 -6.91 12.78
C PHE A 24 11.56 -8.33 12.49
N PHE A 25 12.43 -9.15 11.90
CA PHE A 25 12.15 -10.55 11.61
C PHE A 25 12.59 -11.47 12.74
N ALA A 26 13.57 -11.07 13.53
CA ALA A 26 14.20 -11.94 14.51
C ALA A 26 13.75 -11.68 15.95
N GLU A 27 13.45 -10.44 16.32
CA GLU A 27 13.16 -10.12 17.70
C GLU A 27 11.72 -10.40 18.05
N ARG A 28 11.52 -11.01 19.20
CA ARG A 28 10.20 -11.45 19.62
C ARG A 28 9.17 -10.35 19.71
N VAL A 29 9.57 -9.16 20.16
CA VAL A 29 8.66 -8.03 20.29
C VAL A 29 8.07 -7.66 18.91
N TYR A 30 8.88 -7.72 17.87
CA TYR A 30 8.42 -7.41 16.52
C TYR A 30 7.65 -8.57 15.90
N GLN A 31 8.03 -9.81 16.22
CA GLN A 31 7.27 -10.98 15.74
C GLN A 31 5.85 -10.96 16.31
N GLN A 32 5.70 -10.50 17.54
CA GLN A 32 4.37 -10.37 18.15
C GLN A 32 3.57 -9.22 17.54
N GLN A 33 4.23 -8.12 17.22
CA GLN A 33 3.58 -6.96 16.61
C GLN A 33 3.21 -7.24 15.14
N PHE A 34 4.07 -7.97 14.42
CA PHE A 34 3.91 -8.23 12.99
C PHE A 34 3.98 -9.74 12.72
N PRO A 35 2.95 -10.50 13.14
CA PRO A 35 3.01 -11.97 13.02
C PRO A 35 3.02 -12.46 11.57
N TYR A 36 2.63 -11.61 10.62
CA TYR A 36 2.56 -11.98 9.22
C TYR A 36 3.63 -11.29 8.37
N LEU A 37 4.64 -10.71 9.03
CA LEU A 37 5.74 -10.07 8.31
C LEU A 37 6.53 -11.12 7.52
N VAL A 38 6.63 -10.92 6.22
CA VAL A 38 7.33 -11.84 5.32
C VAL A 38 8.19 -11.06 4.33
N ASN A 39 9.19 -11.72 3.79
CA ASN A 39 9.98 -11.15 2.70
C ASN A 39 10.17 -12.19 1.61
N ASP A 40 9.24 -12.18 0.66
CA ASP A 40 9.29 -13.03 -0.51
C ASP A 40 9.95 -12.28 -1.68
N ASP A 41 10.22 -13.01 -2.76
CA ASP A 41 10.93 -12.43 -3.90
C ASP A 41 10.12 -11.37 -4.65
N ASN A 42 8.82 -11.27 -4.38
CA ASN A 42 7.93 -10.29 -5.00
C ASN A 42 7.53 -9.15 -4.05
N CYS A 43 8.27 -8.98 -2.96
CA CYS A 43 8.02 -7.88 -2.00
C CYS A 43 8.85 -6.66 -2.37
N TYR A 44 8.17 -5.51 -2.38
CA TYR A 44 8.76 -4.20 -2.70
C TYR A 44 8.73 -3.35 -1.44
N TRP A 45 9.90 -3.11 -0.86
CA TRP A 45 10.04 -2.50 0.46
C TRP A 45 10.34 -1.01 0.40
N TYR A 46 9.67 -0.28 1.28
CA TYR A 46 9.87 1.16 1.50
C TYR A 46 10.30 1.32 2.96
N VAL A 47 11.53 1.76 3.16
CA VAL A 47 12.14 1.84 4.50
C VAL A 47 12.62 3.26 4.74
N ILE A 48 12.24 3.83 5.88
CA ILE A 48 12.69 5.18 6.26
C ILE A 48 13.74 5.04 7.35
N LEU A 49 14.87 5.67 7.13
CA LEU A 49 16.01 5.65 8.03
C LEU A 49 16.24 7.04 8.63
N ASP A 50 16.69 7.06 9.88
CA ASP A 50 17.14 8.31 10.51
C ASP A 50 18.61 8.59 10.14
N ASP A 51 19.19 9.65 10.76
CA ASP A 51 20.56 10.05 10.50
C ASP A 51 21.59 9.00 10.90
N GLU A 52 21.23 8.12 11.82
CA GLU A 52 22.11 7.05 12.29
C GLU A 52 21.84 5.73 11.56
N LYS A 53 21.12 5.80 10.47
CA LYS A 53 20.78 4.63 9.63
C LYS A 53 19.94 3.58 10.36
N ARG A 54 19.14 4.04 11.33
CA ARG A 54 18.19 3.14 12.02
C ARG A 54 16.83 3.26 11.37
N VAL A 55 16.10 2.15 11.32
CA VAL A 55 14.77 2.12 10.71
C VAL A 55 13.77 2.82 11.64
N THR A 56 13.13 3.86 11.13
CA THR A 56 12.08 4.58 11.86
C THR A 56 10.69 4.27 11.34
N ALA A 57 10.58 3.74 10.13
CA ALA A 57 9.30 3.33 9.57
C ALA A 57 9.54 2.40 8.38
N PHE A 58 8.57 1.54 8.10
CA PHE A 58 8.61 0.74 6.88
C PHE A 58 7.22 0.32 6.47
N SER A 59 7.10 -0.04 5.22
CA SER A 59 5.99 -0.82 4.70
C SER A 59 6.45 -1.50 3.41
N TYR A 60 5.60 -2.33 2.86
CA TYR A 60 5.91 -3.03 1.62
C TYR A 60 4.63 -3.44 0.93
N TYR A 61 4.74 -3.79 -0.35
CA TYR A 61 3.67 -4.47 -1.04
C TYR A 61 4.20 -5.70 -1.74
N GLU A 62 3.32 -6.65 -1.94
CA GLU A 62 3.63 -7.91 -2.59
C GLU A 62 2.88 -7.95 -3.92
N LYS A 63 3.62 -8.15 -5.03
CA LYS A 63 3.03 -8.12 -6.36
C LYS A 63 2.64 -9.54 -6.79
N GLY A 64 1.34 -9.77 -6.93
CA GLY A 64 0.81 -10.99 -7.50
C GLY A 64 0.50 -10.85 -8.98
N ALA A 65 -0.16 -11.86 -9.55
CA ALA A 65 -0.47 -11.87 -10.97
C ALA A 65 -1.41 -10.72 -11.38
N ASN A 66 -2.52 -10.58 -10.66
CA ASN A 66 -3.54 -9.59 -10.97
C ASN A 66 -3.83 -8.65 -9.81
N LYS A 67 -3.08 -8.75 -8.74
CA LYS A 67 -3.34 -7.98 -7.52
C LYS A 67 -2.04 -7.58 -6.87
N VAL A 68 -2.14 -6.55 -6.04
CA VAL A 68 -1.06 -6.09 -5.17
C VAL A 68 -1.58 -6.13 -3.75
N GLU A 69 -0.84 -6.75 -2.84
CA GLU A 69 -1.22 -6.78 -1.43
C GLU A 69 -0.29 -5.89 -0.64
N LEU A 70 -0.84 -4.93 0.08
CA LEU A 70 -0.06 -4.11 1.00
C LEU A 70 0.31 -4.96 2.22
N GLY A 71 1.55 -4.81 2.67
CA GLY A 71 2.04 -5.53 3.84
C GLY A 71 1.84 -4.75 5.12
N GLU A 72 2.63 -5.11 6.11
CA GLU A 72 2.58 -4.47 7.42
C GLU A 72 3.13 -3.05 7.35
N PHE A 73 2.62 -2.19 8.24
CA PHE A 73 3.11 -0.82 8.39
C PHE A 73 3.72 -0.66 9.78
N TYR A 74 4.90 -0.07 9.83
CA TYR A 74 5.56 0.26 11.09
C TYR A 74 5.95 1.73 11.10
N GLU A 75 5.73 2.41 12.23
CA GLU A 75 6.34 3.71 12.49
C GLU A 75 6.71 3.76 13.97
N LYS A 76 7.94 4.21 14.21
CA LYS A 76 8.45 4.32 15.57
C LYS A 76 7.74 5.44 16.33
N ASP A 77 7.48 6.54 15.64
CA ASP A 77 6.83 7.73 16.21
C ASP A 77 5.58 8.05 15.40
N PRO A 78 4.38 7.78 15.95
CA PRO A 78 3.14 8.08 15.23
C PRO A 78 2.97 9.55 14.85
N ALA A 79 3.56 10.47 15.63
CA ALA A 79 3.45 11.91 15.34
C ALA A 79 4.13 12.28 14.02
N ALA A 80 5.09 11.49 13.55
CA ALA A 80 5.78 11.74 12.29
C ALA A 80 4.90 11.43 11.08
N GLN A 81 3.82 10.67 11.25
CA GLN A 81 2.87 10.30 10.21
C GLN A 81 3.52 9.56 9.02
N PHE A 82 4.51 8.73 9.30
CA PHE A 82 5.20 7.98 8.26
C PHE A 82 4.30 6.95 7.59
N LYS A 83 3.33 6.37 8.31
CA LYS A 83 2.39 5.45 7.69
C LYS A 83 1.60 6.12 6.57
N LYS A 84 1.18 7.35 6.79
CA LYS A 84 0.45 8.13 5.78
C LYS A 84 1.34 8.41 4.57
N PHE A 85 2.58 8.81 4.81
CA PHE A 85 3.55 9.07 3.75
C PHE A 85 3.83 7.81 2.94
N LEU A 86 4.09 6.68 3.63
CA LEU A 86 4.41 5.43 2.96
C LEU A 86 3.24 4.92 2.13
N LEU A 87 2.03 4.99 2.67
CA LEU A 87 0.84 4.56 1.93
C LEU A 87 0.67 5.38 0.66
N ARG A 88 0.78 6.71 0.77
CA ARG A 88 0.66 7.58 -0.39
C ARG A 88 1.71 7.26 -1.45
N LYS A 89 2.96 7.08 -1.02
CA LYS A 89 4.05 6.78 -1.93
C LYS A 89 3.84 5.45 -2.64
N MET A 90 3.45 4.43 -1.89
CA MET A 90 3.18 3.12 -2.48
C MET A 90 2.03 3.16 -3.48
N LEU A 91 0.95 3.86 -3.15
CA LEU A 91 -0.21 3.93 -4.04
C LEU A 91 0.14 4.66 -5.35
N VAL A 92 0.96 5.70 -5.29
CA VAL A 92 1.42 6.38 -6.50
C VAL A 92 2.23 5.42 -7.37
N ASP A 93 3.17 4.70 -6.77
CA ASP A 93 4.02 3.78 -7.51
C ASP A 93 3.23 2.60 -8.09
N ILE A 94 2.31 2.05 -7.31
CA ILE A 94 1.45 0.94 -7.75
C ILE A 94 0.57 1.41 -8.93
N SER A 95 -0.04 2.57 -8.82
CA SER A 95 -0.91 3.09 -9.89
C SER A 95 -0.14 3.30 -11.18
N ARG A 96 1.11 3.74 -11.06
CA ARG A 96 1.95 3.98 -12.24
C ARG A 96 2.41 2.69 -12.89
N ASN A 97 2.81 1.71 -12.08
CA ASN A 97 3.42 0.48 -12.60
C ASN A 97 2.42 -0.62 -12.88
N TYR A 98 1.29 -0.63 -12.16
CA TYR A 98 0.28 -1.69 -12.27
C TYR A 98 -1.11 -1.06 -12.30
N PRO A 99 -1.43 -0.30 -13.35
CA PRO A 99 -2.66 0.52 -13.35
C PRO A 99 -3.95 -0.30 -13.31
N GLU A 100 -3.89 -1.59 -13.60
CA GLU A 100 -5.08 -2.43 -13.60
C GLU A 100 -5.12 -3.43 -12.45
N ALA A 101 -4.18 -3.34 -11.52
CA ALA A 101 -4.13 -4.27 -10.39
C ALA A 101 -5.14 -3.87 -9.31
N GLU A 102 -5.82 -4.87 -8.77
CA GLU A 102 -6.59 -4.67 -7.54
C GLU A 102 -5.63 -4.59 -6.37
N ILE A 103 -5.86 -3.64 -5.46
CA ILE A 103 -4.99 -3.44 -4.31
C ILE A 103 -5.71 -3.92 -3.06
N LEU A 104 -5.09 -4.84 -2.34
CA LEU A 104 -5.65 -5.45 -1.14
C LEU A 104 -4.83 -5.04 0.08
N ALA A 105 -5.50 -4.96 1.22
CA ALA A 105 -4.85 -4.66 2.50
C ALA A 105 -5.60 -5.37 3.61
N SER A 106 -4.89 -5.68 4.69
CA SER A 106 -5.53 -6.20 5.89
C SER A 106 -4.88 -5.57 7.11
N THR A 107 -5.67 -5.34 8.16
CA THR A 107 -5.16 -4.75 9.39
C THR A 107 -6.07 -5.09 10.56
N ASN A 108 -5.49 -5.06 11.76
CA ASN A 108 -6.23 -5.18 13.01
C ASN A 108 -6.28 -3.86 13.77
N GLN A 109 -5.89 -2.75 13.13
CA GLN A 109 -5.82 -1.45 13.79
C GLN A 109 -6.83 -0.48 13.19
N THR A 110 -7.67 0.08 14.06
CA THR A 110 -8.71 1.03 13.65
C THR A 110 -8.14 2.25 12.91
N SER A 111 -6.99 2.75 13.39
CA SER A 111 -6.36 3.91 12.77
C SER A 111 -5.90 3.62 11.36
N GLU A 112 -5.45 2.40 11.10
CA GLU A 112 -5.04 2.02 9.75
C GLU A 112 -6.24 1.84 8.83
N ILE A 113 -7.35 1.32 9.35
CA ILE A 113 -8.60 1.23 8.58
C ILE A 113 -9.01 2.62 8.10
N ALA A 114 -9.03 3.60 9.02
CA ALA A 114 -9.40 4.97 8.68
C ALA A 114 -8.47 5.55 7.62
N LEU A 115 -7.17 5.30 7.76
CA LEU A 115 -6.18 5.79 6.79
C LEU A 115 -6.43 5.17 5.41
N LEU A 116 -6.64 3.86 5.35
CA LEU A 116 -6.91 3.17 4.10
C LEU A 116 -8.21 3.65 3.46
N GLU A 117 -9.26 3.82 4.25
CA GLU A 117 -10.53 4.32 3.75
C GLU A 117 -10.39 5.72 3.18
N SER A 118 -9.54 6.56 3.76
CA SER A 118 -9.29 7.91 3.24
C SER A 118 -8.64 7.88 1.87
N LYS A 119 -8.07 6.74 1.47
CA LYS A 119 -7.43 6.57 0.16
C LYS A 119 -8.28 5.74 -0.81
N GLY A 120 -9.54 5.50 -0.46
CA GLY A 120 -10.47 4.83 -1.38
C GLY A 120 -10.60 3.33 -1.18
N PHE A 121 -10.03 2.79 -0.11
CA PHE A 121 -10.24 1.38 0.23
C PHE A 121 -11.59 1.18 0.90
N ALA A 122 -12.18 0.00 0.72
CA ALA A 122 -13.42 -0.38 1.39
C ALA A 122 -13.26 -1.75 2.03
N VAL A 123 -13.79 -1.88 3.25
CA VAL A 123 -13.79 -3.17 3.94
C VAL A 123 -14.75 -4.10 3.20
N TYR A 124 -14.28 -5.28 2.82
CA TYR A 124 -15.11 -6.27 2.15
C TYR A 124 -15.26 -7.57 2.96
N ARG A 125 -14.46 -7.73 4.00
CA ARG A 125 -14.54 -8.91 4.87
C ARG A 125 -13.95 -8.56 6.22
N GLN A 126 -14.51 -9.14 7.27
CA GLN A 126 -13.98 -9.00 8.63
C GLN A 126 -13.95 -10.36 9.29
N THR A 127 -12.88 -10.62 10.05
CA THR A 127 -12.79 -11.74 10.97
C THR A 127 -12.82 -11.17 12.38
N LYS A 128 -12.69 -12.03 13.38
CA LYS A 128 -12.67 -11.59 14.77
C LYS A 128 -11.59 -10.53 15.02
N ASN A 129 -10.44 -10.70 14.39
CA ASN A 129 -9.26 -9.87 14.70
C ASN A 129 -8.83 -8.94 13.58
N TYR A 130 -9.28 -9.17 12.33
CA TYR A 130 -8.79 -8.42 11.18
C TYR A 130 -9.91 -7.90 10.30
N SER A 131 -9.65 -6.76 9.68
CA SER A 131 -10.46 -6.23 8.58
C SER A 131 -9.66 -6.37 7.28
N PHE A 132 -10.37 -6.76 6.22
CA PHE A 132 -9.78 -6.91 4.89
C PHE A 132 -10.41 -5.86 3.98
N LEU A 133 -9.56 -5.08 3.33
CA LEU A 133 -9.97 -3.95 2.52
C LEU A 133 -9.44 -4.11 1.11
N LYS A 134 -10.13 -3.47 0.17
CA LYS A 134 -9.63 -3.43 -1.20
C LYS A 134 -9.92 -2.09 -1.84
N LYS A 135 -9.07 -1.74 -2.79
CA LYS A 135 -9.23 -0.57 -3.65
C LYS A 135 -9.26 -1.09 -5.07
N SER A 136 -10.42 -0.99 -5.72
CA SER A 136 -10.56 -1.44 -7.09
C SER A 136 -10.06 -0.39 -8.05
N VAL A 137 -9.61 -0.84 -9.22
CA VAL A 137 -9.26 0.08 -10.31
C VAL A 137 -10.51 0.83 -10.73
N VAL A 138 -10.40 2.15 -10.75
CA VAL A 138 -11.48 3.00 -11.27
C VAL A 138 -11.15 3.32 -12.71
N PRO A 139 -12.02 2.93 -13.69
CA PRO A 139 -11.77 3.29 -15.08
C PRO A 139 -11.77 4.81 -15.24
N HIS A 140 -10.87 5.25 -15.97
CA HIS A 140 -10.80 6.68 -16.18
C HIS A 140 -11.88 7.13 -17.13
N GLU A 141 -12.15 7.08 -16.43
CA GLU A 141 -12.62 7.59 -16.56
C GLU A 141 -13.39 7.79 -16.71
N ARG A 142 -13.88 7.33 -16.66
CA ARG A 142 -14.40 7.42 -16.38
C ARG A 142 -14.88 8.15 -15.82
N TYR A 143 -14.46 8.01 -15.97
CA TYR A 143 -14.67 8.67 -15.31
C TYR A 143 -15.00 9.17 -15.74
N ARG A 144 -15.51 9.19 -16.19
CA ARG A 144 -15.77 9.69 -16.24
C ARG A 144 -16.39 9.52 -16.63
N PHE A 145 -17.35 9.01 -17.21
CA PHE A 145 -18.07 9.10 -17.46
C PHE A 145 -18.82 8.87 -17.71
N SER A 146 -18.94 8.96 -17.99
CA SER A 146 -19.64 8.86 -17.94
C SER A 146 -20.17 8.96 -18.32
N SER A 147 -20.81 8.92 -19.01
CA SER A 147 -21.34 9.08 -19.15
C SER A 147 -22.00 9.09 -19.73
N VAL A 148 -22.40 9.07 -20.24
CA VAL A 148 -22.92 9.19 -20.49
C VAL A 148 -23.55 8.90 -21.00
N SER A 149 -24.04 8.88 -21.52
CA SER A 149 -24.49 8.77 -21.68
C SER A 149 -24.98 8.65 -22.18
N GLY A 150 -25.83 8.55 -22.90
CA GLY A 150 -25.96 8.62 -22.89
C GLY A 150 -26.40 8.62 -23.46
N GLU A 151 -26.80 8.63 -23.69
CA GLU A 151 -27.00 8.91 -23.93
C GLU A 151 -26.91 8.90 -24.23
N ALA A 152 -27.56 8.92 -25.26
CA ALA A 152 -27.40 9.10 -25.26
C ALA A 152 -27.58 8.93 -25.79
N ASP A 153 -27.91 8.95 -26.35
CA ASP A 153 -28.01 9.12 -26.45
C ASP A 153 -28.00 8.91 -26.94
N PRO A 154 -28.09 9.30 -27.49
CA PRO A 154 -27.89 9.22 -27.40
C PRO A 154 -27.68 9.31 -27.61
N SER A 155 -27.75 9.41 -28.48
CA SER A 155 -27.34 9.74 -28.05
C SER A 155 -26.83 9.94 -27.81
N GLN A 156 -26.56 9.66 -27.91
CA GLN A 156 -25.93 9.92 -27.20
C GLN A 156 -25.27 9.84 -26.75
N GLN A 157 -24.99 9.94 -27.43
CA GLN A 157 -24.41 10.02 -26.72
C GLN A 157 -23.80 10.00 -26.42
N ASP A 158 -23.55 9.93 -26.97
CA ASP A 158 -22.94 10.06 -26.29
C ASP A 158 -22.38 10.23 -26.09
N SER A 159 -22.06 10.35 -26.37
CA SER A 159 -21.40 10.59 -25.60
C SER A 159 -20.90 10.90 -25.26
N ARG A 160 -20.40 10.90 -25.25
CA ARG A 160 -19.80 11.19 -24.37
C ARG A 160 -19.12 11.29 -23.80
N GLU A 161 -19.05 11.17 -23.93
CA GLU A 161 -18.50 11.31 -22.99
C GLU A 161 -17.81 11.53 -22.39
N TYR A 162 -17.68 11.70 -22.67
CA TYR A 162 -17.09 11.96 -21.72
C TYR A 162 -16.45 12.37 -21.24
N VAL A 163 -16.32 12.59 -21.70
CA VAL A 163 -15.67 12.99 -20.83
C VAL A 163 -15.32 13.21 -20.48
#